data_5efdd1218c1682910703f0c993680674
#
_entry.id   5efdd1218c1682910703f0c993680674
#
_cell.length_a   1.000
_cell.length_b   1.000
_cell.length_c   1.000
_cell.angle_alpha   90.00
_cell.angle_beta   90.00
_cell.angle_gamma   90.00
#
_symmetry.space_group_name_H-M   'P 1'
#
loop_
_entity.id
_entity.type
_entity.pdbx_description
1 polymer ?
#
loop_
_entity_poly.entity_id
_entity_poly.type
_entity_poly.pdbx_seq_one_letter_code
_entity_poly.pdbx_strand_id
1 'polypeptide(L)'
;MCIRDRLSAAQFEEESLILIQNTIELIKKNHPECIHCFLPIQSKDEINTALIIQYCWENNIKVVVPVSNFDDGTLKTAEFETHTKTKLTKHNIPEPIDPVWTNNDAIDLVITPLLAFDLKGYRVGYGKGFYDRFFASLPKETKKVGISLFEPCEAIEDVNEHDIPLTHCVTTNKVFTF
;
A
#
# COMPACT_ATOMS: atom_id res chain seq x y z
N MET A 1 -10.07 2.54 -19.77
CA MET A 1 -11.03 1.80 -18.94
C MET A 1 -10.24 1.15 -17.82
N CYS A 2 -10.45 1.60 -16.59
CA CYS A 2 -9.72 1.05 -15.46
C CYS A 2 -10.16 -0.40 -15.24
N ILE A 3 -9.24 -1.29 -14.83
CA ILE A 3 -9.60 -2.68 -14.49
C ILE A 3 -10.70 -2.72 -13.42
N ARG A 4 -10.71 -1.75 -12.50
CA ARG A 4 -11.72 -1.60 -11.43
C ARG A 4 -13.13 -1.29 -11.95
N ASP A 5 -13.26 -0.70 -13.14
CA ASP A 5 -14.56 -0.42 -13.78
C ASP A 5 -15.36 -1.70 -14.16
N ARG A 6 -14.77 -2.90 -13.96
CA ARG A 6 -15.39 -4.19 -14.23
C ARG A 6 -16.27 -4.70 -13.09
N LEU A 7 -16.14 -4.13 -11.89
CA LEU A 7 -16.91 -4.53 -10.71
C LEU A 7 -18.07 -3.56 -10.49
N SER A 8 -19.24 -4.07 -10.11
CA SER A 8 -20.29 -3.23 -9.53
C SER A 8 -19.85 -2.70 -8.16
N ALA A 9 -20.47 -1.63 -7.69
CA ALA A 9 -20.16 -1.06 -6.37
C ALA A 9 -20.30 -2.10 -5.23
N ALA A 10 -21.33 -2.94 -5.28
CA ALA A 10 -21.55 -4.00 -4.29
C ALA A 10 -20.45 -5.07 -4.34
N GLN A 11 -20.05 -5.51 -5.55
CA GLN A 11 -18.95 -6.46 -5.72
C GLN A 11 -17.62 -5.87 -5.25
N PHE A 12 -17.35 -4.59 -5.56
CA PHE A 12 -16.14 -3.91 -5.11
C PHE A 12 -16.07 -3.86 -3.58
N GLU A 13 -17.18 -3.58 -2.90
CA GLU A 13 -17.24 -3.53 -1.44
C GLU A 13 -17.01 -4.92 -0.82
N GLU A 14 -17.72 -5.94 -1.32
CA GLU A 14 -17.59 -7.32 -0.84
C GLU A 14 -16.16 -7.86 -1.03
N GLU A 15 -15.60 -7.75 -2.23
CA GLU A 15 -14.24 -8.21 -2.52
C GLU A 15 -13.17 -7.41 -1.78
N SER A 16 -13.40 -6.11 -1.55
CA SER A 16 -12.51 -5.28 -0.73
C SER A 16 -12.45 -5.77 0.71
N LEU A 17 -13.57 -6.17 1.30
CA LEU A 17 -13.59 -6.71 2.67
C LEU A 17 -12.81 -8.03 2.76
N ILE A 18 -12.97 -8.93 1.80
CA ILE A 18 -12.21 -10.18 1.73
C ILE A 18 -10.71 -9.90 1.62
N LEU A 19 -10.33 -8.97 0.73
CA LEU A 19 -8.94 -8.57 0.54
C LEU A 19 -8.33 -7.97 1.81
N ILE A 20 -9.07 -7.10 2.51
CA ILE A 20 -8.66 -6.52 3.79
C ILE A 20 -8.44 -7.61 4.83
N GLN A 21 -9.38 -8.57 4.93
CA GLN A 21 -9.27 -9.68 5.89
C GLN A 21 -8.05 -10.55 5.60
N ASN A 22 -7.81 -10.91 4.34
CA ASN A 22 -6.62 -11.66 3.92
C ASN A 22 -5.31 -10.88 4.23
N THR A 23 -5.33 -9.56 4.08
CA THR A 23 -4.20 -8.69 4.41
C THR A 23 -3.94 -8.68 5.92
N ILE A 24 -4.99 -8.61 6.75
CA ILE A 24 -4.88 -8.68 8.20
C ILE A 24 -4.32 -10.05 8.63
N GLU A 25 -4.74 -11.14 8.00
CA GLU A 25 -4.18 -12.47 8.29
C GLU A 25 -2.68 -12.56 7.92
N LEU A 26 -2.25 -11.92 6.83
CA LEU A 26 -0.83 -11.81 6.51
C LEU A 26 -0.08 -11.00 7.58
N ILE A 27 -0.64 -9.88 8.05
CA ILE A 27 -0.06 -9.05 9.12
C ILE A 27 0.09 -9.88 10.40
N LYS A 28 -0.97 -10.59 10.82
CA LYS A 28 -0.93 -11.49 11.99
C LYS A 28 0.21 -12.50 11.90
N LYS A 29 0.37 -13.15 10.75
CA LYS A 29 1.39 -14.18 10.52
C LYS A 29 2.81 -13.63 10.59
N ASN A 30 3.00 -12.37 10.24
CA ASN A 30 4.33 -11.74 10.16
C ASN A 30 4.74 -10.98 11.43
N HIS A 31 3.80 -10.71 12.35
CA HIS A 31 4.04 -10.02 13.61
C HIS A 31 4.88 -8.73 13.47
N PRO A 32 4.57 -7.80 12.56
CA PRO A 32 5.33 -6.56 12.42
C PRO A 32 5.12 -5.67 13.64
N GLU A 33 6.16 -4.92 14.03
CA GLU A 33 6.06 -3.87 15.04
C GLU A 33 5.65 -2.53 14.43
N CYS A 34 6.00 -2.31 13.16
CA CYS A 34 5.69 -1.09 12.41
C CYS A 34 5.26 -1.40 10.97
N ILE A 35 4.13 -0.88 10.57
CA ILE A 35 3.67 -0.93 9.17
C ILE A 35 3.60 0.45 8.53
N HIS A 36 3.98 0.52 7.28
CA HIS A 36 3.68 1.66 6.41
C HIS A 36 2.44 1.34 5.59
N CYS A 37 1.40 2.17 5.71
CA CYS A 37 0.12 1.95 5.05
C CYS A 37 -0.31 3.22 4.30
N PHE A 38 -0.71 3.09 3.03
CA PHE A 38 -1.26 4.22 2.30
C PHE A 38 -2.65 4.59 2.81
N LEU A 39 -3.00 5.87 2.69
CA LEU A 39 -4.36 6.37 2.88
C LEU A 39 -5.04 6.42 1.50
N PRO A 40 -6.26 5.89 1.35
CA PRO A 40 -6.86 5.70 0.03
C PRO A 40 -7.22 7.03 -0.64
N ILE A 41 -6.90 7.13 -1.92
CA ILE A 41 -7.36 8.23 -2.78
C ILE A 41 -8.76 7.87 -3.27
N GLN A 42 -9.79 8.46 -2.67
CA GLN A 42 -11.19 8.14 -2.99
C GLN A 42 -11.53 8.29 -4.47
N SER A 43 -11.00 9.34 -5.13
CA SER A 43 -11.23 9.57 -6.57
C SER A 43 -10.54 8.54 -7.50
N LYS A 44 -9.83 7.57 -6.94
CA LYS A 44 -9.12 6.49 -7.66
C LYS A 44 -9.66 5.10 -7.34
N ASP A 45 -10.77 5.01 -6.59
CA ASP A 45 -11.36 3.74 -6.16
C ASP A 45 -10.30 2.80 -5.53
N GLU A 46 -9.42 3.36 -4.70
CA GLU A 46 -8.44 2.58 -3.95
C GLU A 46 -9.12 1.84 -2.80
N ILE A 47 -8.55 0.68 -2.45
CA ILE A 47 -9.02 -0.10 -1.30
C ILE A 47 -8.96 0.76 -0.04
N ASN A 48 -10.06 0.78 0.71
CA ASN A 48 -10.12 1.50 1.97
C ASN A 48 -9.34 0.74 3.05
N THR A 49 -8.16 1.23 3.38
CA THR A 49 -7.23 0.64 4.35
C THR A 49 -7.58 0.92 5.81
N ALA A 50 -8.67 1.63 6.10
CA ALA A 50 -9.03 2.02 7.47
C ALA A 50 -9.14 0.83 8.44
N LEU A 51 -9.72 -0.29 8.01
CA LEU A 51 -9.83 -1.50 8.84
C LEU A 51 -8.47 -2.17 9.11
N ILE A 52 -7.54 -2.10 8.16
CA ILE A 52 -6.16 -2.59 8.37
C ILE A 52 -5.47 -1.73 9.42
N ILE A 53 -5.59 -0.40 9.28
CA ILE A 53 -5.01 0.57 10.21
C ILE A 53 -5.62 0.40 11.61
N GLN A 54 -6.95 0.27 11.70
CA GLN A 54 -7.64 0.03 12.97
C GLN A 54 -7.14 -1.25 13.64
N TYR A 55 -7.05 -2.36 12.89
CA TYR A 55 -6.50 -3.61 13.40
C TYR A 55 -5.09 -3.42 13.99
N CYS A 56 -4.23 -2.66 13.29
CA CYS A 56 -2.88 -2.40 13.77
C CYS A 56 -2.88 -1.64 15.09
N TRP A 57 -3.67 -0.58 15.23
CA TRP A 57 -3.78 0.17 16.48
C TRP A 57 -4.29 -0.70 17.64
N GLU A 58 -5.32 -1.51 17.42
CA GLU A 58 -5.88 -2.43 18.41
C GLU A 58 -4.89 -3.49 18.88
N ASN A 59 -3.87 -3.79 18.06
CA ASN A 59 -2.84 -4.79 18.36
C ASN A 59 -1.46 -4.17 18.68
N ASN A 60 -1.41 -2.87 19.01
CA ASN A 60 -0.18 -2.13 19.33
C ASN A 60 0.89 -2.17 18.23
N ILE A 61 0.48 -2.27 16.97
CA ILE A 61 1.35 -2.16 15.81
C ILE A 61 1.43 -0.68 15.42
N LYS A 62 2.63 -0.13 15.36
CA LYS A 62 2.84 1.25 14.92
C LYS A 62 2.43 1.40 13.46
N VAL A 63 1.66 2.45 13.17
CA VAL A 63 1.27 2.80 11.80
C VAL A 63 1.98 4.06 11.38
N VAL A 64 2.56 4.02 10.19
CA VAL A 64 3.12 5.19 9.51
C VAL A 64 2.52 5.31 8.11
N VAL A 65 2.41 6.54 7.60
CA VAL A 65 1.79 6.81 6.31
C VAL A 65 2.69 7.64 5.40
N PRO A 66 2.53 7.52 4.07
CA PRO A 66 3.26 8.36 3.13
C PRO A 66 2.77 9.80 3.13
N VAL A 67 3.70 10.73 3.01
CA VAL A 67 3.46 12.12 2.63
C VAL A 67 4.25 12.38 1.35
N SER A 68 3.53 12.73 0.27
CA SER A 68 4.10 12.80 -1.08
C SER A 68 4.82 14.12 -1.33
N ASN A 69 6.09 14.08 -1.70
CA ASN A 69 6.78 15.22 -2.27
C ASN A 69 6.78 15.11 -3.80
N PHE A 70 5.96 15.92 -4.45
CA PHE A 70 5.81 15.90 -5.91
C PHE A 70 6.95 16.62 -6.66
N ASP A 71 7.76 17.41 -5.97
CA ASP A 71 8.86 18.16 -6.59
C ASP A 71 10.04 17.23 -6.91
N ASP A 72 10.32 16.28 -6.02
CA ASP A 72 11.40 15.29 -6.19
C ASP A 72 10.90 13.85 -6.38
N GLY A 73 9.59 13.63 -6.29
CA GLY A 73 8.95 12.32 -6.46
C GLY A 73 9.23 11.35 -5.31
N THR A 74 9.53 11.84 -4.10
CA THR A 74 9.78 11.01 -2.92
C THR A 74 8.58 10.90 -2.00
N LEU A 75 8.57 9.85 -1.17
CA LEU A 75 7.65 9.70 -0.04
C LEU A 75 8.43 9.95 1.26
N LYS A 76 7.94 10.89 2.08
CA LYS A 76 8.35 11.01 3.47
C LYS A 76 7.38 10.22 4.34
N THR A 77 7.88 9.70 5.45
CA THR A 77 7.10 8.86 6.37
C THR A 77 6.69 9.67 7.60
N ALA A 78 5.40 9.64 7.90
CA ALA A 78 4.84 10.29 9.09
C ALA A 78 4.10 9.27 9.96
N GLU A 79 4.17 9.45 11.29
CA GLU A 79 3.38 8.66 12.24
C GLU A 79 1.88 8.92 12.05
N PHE A 80 1.09 7.86 12.22
CA PHE A 80 -0.36 7.93 12.05
C PHE A 80 -1.07 7.24 13.21
N GLU A 81 -1.67 8.07 14.07
CA GLU A 81 -2.36 7.64 15.27
C GLU A 81 -3.86 7.93 15.21
N THR A 82 -4.63 7.39 16.15
CA THR A 82 -6.10 7.54 16.22
C THR A 82 -6.58 9.00 16.23
N HIS A 83 -5.76 9.90 16.73
CA HIS A 83 -6.06 11.33 16.82
C HIS A 83 -5.46 12.18 15.68
N THR A 84 -4.70 11.55 14.76
CA THR A 84 -4.07 12.26 13.64
C THR A 84 -5.12 12.78 12.67
N LYS A 85 -5.17 14.11 12.51
CA LYS A 85 -6.06 14.76 11.56
C LYS A 85 -5.43 14.79 10.17
N THR A 86 -6.25 14.56 9.15
CA THR A 86 -5.82 14.61 7.75
C THR A 86 -6.49 15.73 6.99
N LYS A 87 -5.86 16.18 5.91
CA LYS A 87 -6.42 17.07 4.88
C LYS A 87 -6.14 16.49 3.50
N LEU A 88 -6.98 16.85 2.55
CA LEU A 88 -6.72 16.54 1.15
C LEU A 88 -5.69 17.51 0.57
N THR A 89 -4.69 17.00 -0.11
CA THR A 89 -3.75 17.79 -0.91
C THR A 89 -4.42 18.28 -2.21
N LYS A 90 -3.71 19.10 -3.00
CA LYS A 90 -4.15 19.51 -4.35
C LYS A 90 -4.31 18.32 -5.33
N HIS A 91 -3.80 17.14 -4.97
CA HIS A 91 -3.91 15.90 -5.74
C HIS A 91 -4.97 14.94 -5.16
N ASN A 92 -5.83 15.42 -4.24
CA ASN A 92 -6.83 14.63 -3.53
C ASN A 92 -6.27 13.47 -2.71
N ILE A 93 -5.00 13.56 -2.30
CA ILE A 93 -4.36 12.58 -1.42
C ILE A 93 -4.59 13.01 0.03
N PRO A 94 -5.17 12.15 0.90
CA PRO A 94 -5.25 12.46 2.32
C PRO A 94 -3.86 12.36 2.96
N GLU A 95 -3.43 13.41 3.63
CA GLU A 95 -2.14 13.48 4.34
C GLU A 95 -2.32 14.12 5.71
N PRO A 96 -1.50 13.77 6.73
CA PRO A 96 -1.52 14.42 8.04
C PRO A 96 -1.37 15.95 7.93
N ILE A 97 -2.13 16.71 8.74
CA ILE A 97 -2.07 18.17 8.75
C ILE A 97 -0.74 18.63 9.36
N ASP A 98 -0.37 18.06 10.52
CA ASP A 98 0.86 18.35 11.26
C ASP A 98 1.66 17.03 11.39
N PRO A 99 2.42 16.63 10.35
CA PRO A 99 3.06 15.34 10.33
C PRO A 99 4.18 15.23 11.37
N VAL A 100 4.14 14.19 12.19
CA VAL A 100 5.24 13.77 13.04
C VAL A 100 6.15 12.87 12.19
N TRP A 101 7.27 13.41 11.77
CA TRP A 101 8.19 12.72 10.87
C TRP A 101 8.92 11.58 11.58
N THR A 102 9.09 10.46 10.86
CA THR A 102 9.89 9.33 11.33
C THR A 102 10.79 8.82 10.19
N ASN A 103 11.81 8.04 10.55
CA ASN A 103 12.65 7.39 9.57
C ASN A 103 12.03 6.07 9.09
N ASN A 104 12.65 5.46 8.09
CA ASN A 104 12.16 4.22 7.48
C ASN A 104 12.77 2.96 8.09
N ASP A 105 13.73 3.08 9.01
CA ASP A 105 14.56 1.96 9.50
C ASP A 105 13.76 0.93 10.31
N ALA A 106 12.66 1.37 10.94
CA ALA A 106 11.81 0.53 11.77
C ALA A 106 10.61 -0.07 11.01
N ILE A 107 10.52 0.12 9.68
CA ILE A 107 9.37 -0.37 8.92
C ILE A 107 9.58 -1.84 8.57
N ASP A 108 8.75 -2.71 9.14
CA ASP A 108 8.78 -4.16 8.87
C ASP A 108 7.99 -4.55 7.63
N LEU A 109 6.90 -3.82 7.35
CA LEU A 109 5.97 -4.15 6.29
C LEU A 109 5.37 -2.89 5.66
N VAL A 110 5.32 -2.85 4.32
CA VAL A 110 4.69 -1.77 3.55
C VAL A 110 3.48 -2.32 2.81
N ILE A 111 2.31 -1.78 3.08
CA ILE A 111 1.11 -1.99 2.26
C ILE A 111 1.14 -1.01 1.10
N THR A 112 1.14 -1.54 -0.13
CA THR A 112 1.36 -0.77 -1.36
C THR A 112 0.14 -0.80 -2.26
N PRO A 113 -0.38 0.36 -2.70
CA PRO A 113 -1.43 0.42 -3.71
C PRO A 113 -0.85 0.08 -5.09
N LEU A 114 -1.64 -0.58 -5.92
CA LEU A 114 -1.26 -0.90 -7.29
C LEU A 114 -2.48 -1.01 -8.22
N LEU A 115 -2.26 -0.95 -9.51
CA LEU A 115 -3.27 -1.17 -10.54
C LEU A 115 -3.23 -2.60 -11.08
N ALA A 116 -2.03 -3.18 -11.21
CA ALA A 116 -1.78 -4.55 -11.65
C ALA A 116 -0.43 -5.03 -11.11
N PHE A 117 -0.25 -6.34 -11.08
CA PHE A 117 1.04 -6.97 -10.76
C PHE A 117 1.23 -8.23 -11.63
N ASP A 118 2.46 -8.72 -11.73
CA ASP A 118 2.79 -9.91 -12.49
C ASP A 118 3.28 -11.06 -11.60
N LEU A 119 3.55 -12.21 -12.24
CA LEU A 119 4.03 -13.42 -11.56
C LEU A 119 5.46 -13.31 -11.00
N LYS A 120 6.17 -12.23 -11.30
CA LYS A 120 7.52 -11.92 -10.76
C LYS A 120 7.49 -10.89 -9.63
N GLY A 121 6.30 -10.37 -9.29
CA GLY A 121 6.12 -9.36 -8.26
C GLY A 121 6.30 -7.91 -8.73
N TYR A 122 6.55 -7.68 -10.03
CA TYR A 122 6.53 -6.32 -10.56
C TYR A 122 5.11 -5.77 -10.56
N ARG A 123 4.98 -4.45 -10.44
CA ARG A 123 3.69 -3.79 -10.32
C ARG A 123 3.58 -2.57 -11.22
N VAL A 124 2.36 -2.30 -11.65
CA VAL A 124 1.97 -1.04 -12.26
C VAL A 124 1.29 -0.17 -11.21
N GLY A 125 1.81 1.01 -10.99
CA GLY A 125 1.18 2.07 -10.20
C GLY A 125 0.74 3.24 -11.09
N TYR A 126 0.72 4.45 -10.54
CA TYR A 126 0.34 5.66 -11.30
C TYR A 126 1.49 6.26 -12.15
N GLY A 127 2.60 5.55 -12.35
CA GLY A 127 3.69 5.92 -13.25
C GLY A 127 4.63 7.02 -12.75
N LYS A 128 4.65 7.31 -11.45
CA LYS A 128 5.54 8.35 -10.88
C LYS A 128 6.76 7.81 -10.14
N GLY A 129 6.91 6.50 -10.00
CA GLY A 129 8.02 5.83 -9.32
C GLY A 129 8.19 6.15 -7.84
N PHE A 130 7.17 6.69 -7.17
CA PHE A 130 7.22 7.00 -5.74
C PHE A 130 7.59 5.80 -4.88
N TYR A 131 6.92 4.67 -5.10
CA TYR A 131 7.16 3.46 -4.31
C TYR A 131 8.49 2.78 -4.65
N ASP A 132 9.00 2.90 -5.88
CA ASP A 132 10.31 2.33 -6.23
C ASP A 132 11.43 3.07 -5.50
N ARG A 133 11.40 4.41 -5.52
CA ARG A 133 12.33 5.22 -4.73
C ARG A 133 12.18 4.98 -3.22
N PHE A 134 10.96 4.83 -2.75
CA PHE A 134 10.69 4.52 -1.35
C PHE A 134 11.27 3.16 -0.96
N PHE A 135 11.01 2.12 -1.74
CA PHE A 135 11.54 0.78 -1.50
C PHE A 135 13.06 0.72 -1.51
N ALA A 136 13.70 1.52 -2.36
CA ALA A 136 15.17 1.63 -2.37
C ALA A 136 15.75 2.20 -1.07
N SER A 137 14.95 2.94 -0.30
CA SER A 137 15.35 3.54 0.99
C SER A 137 15.05 2.66 2.21
N LEU A 138 14.39 1.52 2.03
CA LEU A 138 13.99 0.63 3.11
C LEU A 138 15.08 -0.40 3.46
N PRO A 139 15.09 -0.94 4.69
CA PRO A 139 15.83 -2.15 5.01
C PRO A 139 15.48 -3.30 4.05
N LYS A 140 16.46 -4.16 3.76
CA LYS A 140 16.25 -5.29 2.82
C LYS A 140 15.18 -6.26 3.28
N GLU A 141 15.05 -6.42 4.58
CA GLU A 141 14.12 -7.33 5.26
C GLU A 141 12.68 -6.84 5.22
N THR A 142 12.47 -5.55 4.95
CA THR A 142 11.12 -4.96 4.88
C THR A 142 10.27 -5.66 3.84
N LYS A 143 9.11 -6.15 4.24
CA LYS A 143 8.15 -6.81 3.35
C LYS A 143 7.38 -5.77 2.54
N LYS A 144 7.44 -5.90 1.23
CA LYS A 144 6.74 -5.06 0.26
C LYS A 144 5.50 -5.81 -0.19
N VAL A 145 4.35 -5.44 0.38
CA VAL A 145 3.08 -6.15 0.19
C VAL A 145 2.14 -5.34 -0.68
N GLY A 146 1.87 -5.83 -1.88
CA GLY A 146 0.82 -5.30 -2.74
C GLY A 146 -0.56 -5.82 -2.31
N ILE A 147 -1.60 -5.03 -2.51
CA ILE A 147 -2.99 -5.49 -2.36
C ILE A 147 -3.74 -5.27 -3.67
N SER A 148 -4.38 -6.32 -4.18
CA SER A 148 -5.04 -6.33 -5.49
C SER A 148 -6.37 -7.09 -5.47
N LEU A 149 -7.39 -6.51 -6.06
CA LEU A 149 -8.67 -7.21 -6.31
C LEU A 149 -8.55 -8.20 -7.47
N PHE A 150 -7.48 -8.15 -8.24
CA PHE A 150 -7.30 -8.93 -9.45
C PHE A 150 -6.09 -9.85 -9.35
N GLU A 151 -6.17 -10.97 -10.04
CA GLU A 151 -5.07 -11.92 -10.18
C GLU A 151 -3.91 -11.29 -11.00
N PRO A 152 -2.67 -11.85 -10.90
CA PRO A 152 -1.55 -11.34 -11.64
C PRO A 152 -1.74 -11.50 -13.15
N CYS A 153 -1.19 -10.58 -13.94
CA CYS A 153 -0.92 -10.82 -15.35
C CYS A 153 0.35 -11.71 -15.52
N GLU A 154 0.57 -12.22 -16.72
CA GLU A 154 1.73 -13.10 -16.98
C GLU A 154 3.05 -12.34 -16.80
N ALA A 155 3.17 -11.17 -17.40
CA ALA A 155 4.34 -10.31 -17.29
C ALA A 155 3.98 -8.86 -17.56
N ILE A 156 4.70 -7.94 -16.90
CA ILE A 156 4.76 -6.53 -17.21
C ILE A 156 5.96 -6.32 -18.12
N GLU A 157 5.72 -5.85 -19.35
CA GLU A 157 6.75 -5.82 -20.42
C GLU A 157 7.73 -4.64 -20.28
N ASP A 158 7.30 -3.53 -19.70
CA ASP A 158 8.04 -2.26 -19.59
C ASP A 158 8.79 -2.10 -18.26
N VAL A 159 9.20 -3.22 -17.66
CA VAL A 159 10.02 -3.23 -16.43
C VAL A 159 11.41 -2.69 -16.72
N ASN A 160 11.90 -1.81 -15.84
CA ASN A 160 13.23 -1.21 -15.93
C ASN A 160 14.07 -1.50 -14.66
N GLU A 161 15.35 -1.14 -14.71
CA GLU A 161 16.33 -1.42 -13.64
C GLU A 161 16.04 -0.74 -12.30
N HIS A 162 15.17 0.26 -12.26
CA HIS A 162 14.78 0.97 -11.06
C HIS A 162 13.52 0.41 -10.42
N ASP A 163 12.81 -0.49 -11.11
CA ASP A 163 11.59 -1.10 -10.59
C ASP A 163 11.93 -2.16 -9.55
N ILE A 164 11.45 -1.97 -8.34
CA ILE A 164 11.68 -2.89 -7.23
C ILE A 164 10.45 -3.77 -7.03
N PRO A 165 10.58 -5.10 -7.19
CA PRO A 165 9.44 -5.99 -7.06
C PRO A 165 8.91 -6.05 -5.64
N LEU A 166 7.66 -6.44 -5.52
CA LEU A 166 7.02 -6.80 -4.26
C LEU A 166 7.65 -8.09 -3.72
N THR A 167 7.55 -8.29 -2.40
CA THR A 167 7.84 -9.58 -1.77
C THR A 167 6.58 -10.45 -1.69
N HIS A 168 5.41 -9.81 -1.60
CA HIS A 168 4.11 -10.46 -1.52
C HIS A 168 3.06 -9.63 -2.26
N CYS A 169 2.03 -10.30 -2.76
CA CYS A 169 0.80 -9.63 -3.17
C CYS A 169 -0.41 -10.41 -2.64
N VAL A 170 -1.29 -9.71 -1.94
CA VAL A 170 -2.54 -10.28 -1.40
C VAL A 170 -3.65 -10.05 -2.42
N THR A 171 -4.39 -11.11 -2.74
CA THR A 171 -5.62 -11.04 -3.52
C THR A 171 -6.79 -11.56 -2.69
N THR A 172 -7.98 -11.52 -3.23
CA THR A 172 -9.18 -12.11 -2.59
C THR A 172 -9.07 -13.63 -2.45
N ASN A 173 -8.28 -14.28 -3.31
CA ASN A 173 -8.17 -15.74 -3.36
C ASN A 173 -6.96 -16.29 -2.58
N LYS A 174 -5.81 -15.61 -2.63
CA LYS A 174 -4.56 -16.09 -2.02
C LYS A 174 -3.52 -15.01 -1.84
N VAL A 175 -2.44 -15.36 -1.18
CA VAL A 175 -1.21 -14.55 -1.07
C VAL A 175 -0.16 -15.12 -2.00
N PHE A 176 0.35 -14.29 -2.91
CA PHE A 176 1.52 -14.59 -3.73
C PHE A 176 2.78 -14.19 -2.97
N THR A 177 3.84 -14.98 -3.13
CA THR A 177 5.17 -14.70 -2.57
C THR A 177 6.19 -14.78 -3.72
N PHE A 178 7.10 -13.80 -3.79
CA PHE A 178 8.08 -13.64 -4.85
C PHE A 178 9.51 -13.75 -4.32
#